data_20c9c381f9796cbd8220ed5860f8dea8
#
_entry.id   20c9c381f9796cbd8220ed5860f8dea8
#
_cell.length_a   1.000
_cell.length_b   1.000
_cell.length_c   1.000
_cell.angle_alpha   90.00
_cell.angle_beta   90.00
_cell.angle_gamma   90.00
#
_symmetry.space_group_name_H-M   'P 1'
#
loop_
_entity.id
_entity.type
_entity.pdbx_description
1 polymer ?
#
loop_
_entity_poly.entity_id
_entity_poly.type
_entity_poly.pdbx_seq_one_letter_code
_entity_poly.pdbx_strand_id
1 'polypeptide(L)' 'MNIVTDQSEQLDQLARRVDDLIALTELLTNENRALRAQQHQWSQERAKLIEKNQTATTSVEAMITRLKSLERG' A
#
# COMPACT_ATOMS: atom_id res chain seq x y z
N MET A 1 21.19 8.70 50.50
CA MET A 1 20.62 8.14 49.28
C MET A 1 19.08 8.25 49.33
N ASN A 2 18.53 8.91 48.35
CA ASN A 2 17.06 9.18 48.33
C ASN A 2 16.34 8.19 47.40
N ILE A 3 15.92 7.07 47.96
CA ILE A 3 15.24 5.99 47.23
C ILE A 3 13.92 6.47 46.59
N VAL A 4 13.24 7.39 47.26
CA VAL A 4 11.96 7.96 46.76
C VAL A 4 12.21 8.78 45.50
N THR A 5 13.30 9.54 45.41
CA THR A 5 13.66 10.30 44.22
C THR A 5 14.02 9.37 43.05
N ASP A 6 14.79 8.32 43.31
CA ASP A 6 15.15 7.33 42.26
C ASP A 6 13.93 6.62 41.72
N GLN A 7 12.98 6.23 42.59
CA GLN A 7 11.74 5.61 42.15
C GLN A 7 10.87 6.58 41.35
N SER A 8 10.82 7.86 41.75
CA SER A 8 10.08 8.88 41.00
C SER A 8 10.68 9.10 39.62
N GLU A 9 12.00 9.15 39.49
CA GLU A 9 12.71 9.29 38.23
C GLU A 9 12.46 8.07 37.32
N GLN A 10 12.46 6.87 37.86
CA GLN A 10 12.17 5.65 37.13
C GLN A 10 10.73 5.63 36.60
N LEU A 11 9.78 6.07 37.41
CA LEU A 11 8.39 6.19 37.01
C LEU A 11 8.20 7.24 35.90
N ASP A 12 8.90 8.38 36.03
CA ASP A 12 8.88 9.41 34.98
C ASP A 12 9.44 8.90 33.67
N GLN A 13 10.55 8.16 33.70
CA GLN A 13 11.13 7.54 32.51
C GLN A 13 10.18 6.52 31.89
N LEU A 14 9.55 5.71 32.70
CA LEU A 14 8.57 4.75 32.22
C LEU A 14 7.38 5.43 31.56
N ALA A 15 6.85 6.49 32.18
CA ALA A 15 5.75 7.28 31.63
C ALA A 15 6.14 7.87 30.26
N ARG A 16 7.35 8.40 30.12
CA ARG A 16 7.84 8.91 28.83
C ARG A 16 7.93 7.85 27.77
N ARG A 17 8.42 6.65 28.13
CA ARG A 17 8.49 5.52 27.21
C ARG A 17 7.11 5.07 26.74
N VAL A 18 6.15 5.07 27.65
CA VAL A 18 4.75 4.75 27.31
C VAL A 18 4.18 5.80 26.35
N ASP A 19 4.40 7.08 26.63
CA ASP A 19 3.97 8.16 25.75
C ASP A 19 4.61 8.05 24.35
N ASP A 20 5.90 7.75 24.28
CA ASP A 20 6.60 7.53 23.01
C ASP A 20 6.03 6.34 22.23
N LEU A 21 5.70 5.26 22.92
CA LEU A 21 5.08 4.08 22.31
C LEU A 21 3.69 4.39 21.78
N ILE A 22 2.91 5.17 22.51
CA ILE A 22 1.58 5.60 22.05
C ILE A 22 1.72 6.46 20.80
N ALA A 23 2.63 7.43 20.80
CA ALA A 23 2.87 8.28 19.64
C ALA A 23 3.33 7.48 18.42
N LEU A 24 4.24 6.53 18.61
CA LEU A 24 4.71 5.64 17.55
C LEU A 24 3.58 4.74 17.01
N THR A 25 2.74 4.22 17.91
CA THR A 25 1.60 3.40 17.53
C THR A 25 0.60 4.18 16.68
N GLU A 26 0.32 5.43 17.05
CA GLU A 26 -0.56 6.30 16.28
C GLU A 26 0.02 6.59 14.89
N LEU A 27 1.32 6.90 14.83
CA LEU A 27 2.02 7.13 13.57
C LEU A 27 1.94 5.90 12.66
N LEU A 28 2.25 4.73 13.19
CA LEU A 28 2.21 3.46 12.43
C LEU A 28 0.80 3.12 11.98
N THR A 29 -0.21 3.39 12.81
CA THR A 29 -1.61 3.18 12.44
C THR A 29 -1.99 4.07 11.26
N ASN A 30 -1.60 5.34 11.29
CA ASN A 30 -1.89 6.29 10.22
C ASN A 30 -1.15 5.92 8.93
N GLU A 31 0.13 5.54 9.02
CA GLU A 31 0.89 5.06 7.87
C GLU A 31 0.30 3.79 7.28
N ASN A 32 -0.14 2.87 8.13
CA ASN A 32 -0.78 1.64 7.68
C ASN A 32 -2.05 1.92 6.89
N ARG A 33 -2.90 2.84 7.37
CA ARG A 33 -4.09 3.27 6.65
C ARG A 33 -3.77 3.89 5.30
N ALA A 34 -2.76 4.76 5.27
CA ALA A 34 -2.34 5.41 4.02
C ALA A 34 -1.81 4.39 3.01
N LEU A 35 -0.98 3.44 3.46
CA LEU A 35 -0.44 2.38 2.60
C LEU A 35 -1.53 1.44 2.08
N ARG A 36 -2.52 1.11 2.89
CA ARG A 36 -3.66 0.30 2.46
C ARG A 36 -4.51 1.00 1.42
N ALA A 37 -4.74 2.30 1.59
CA ALA A 37 -5.47 3.10 0.62
C ALA A 37 -4.70 3.16 -0.71
N GLN A 38 -3.39 3.37 -0.67
CA GLN A 38 -2.52 3.38 -1.84
C GLN A 38 -2.50 2.02 -2.54
N GLN A 39 -2.41 0.94 -1.78
CA GLN A 39 -2.46 -0.43 -2.32
C GLN A 39 -3.78 -0.70 -3.04
N HIS A 40 -4.88 -0.25 -2.46
CA HIS A 40 -6.19 -0.40 -3.09
C HIS A 40 -6.28 0.36 -4.41
N GLN A 41 -5.77 1.59 -4.44
CA GLN A 41 -5.71 2.40 -5.66
C GLN A 41 -4.85 1.73 -6.74
N TRP A 42 -3.67 1.25 -6.38
CA TRP A 42 -2.79 0.54 -7.32
C TRP A 42 -3.44 -0.74 -7.86
N SER A 43 -4.14 -1.48 -7.00
CA SER A 43 -4.86 -2.69 -7.40
C SER A 43 -5.94 -2.38 -8.44
N GLN A 44 -6.67 -1.27 -8.25
CA GLN A 44 -7.68 -0.81 -9.22
C GLN A 44 -7.04 -0.36 -10.53
N GLU A 45 -5.96 0.40 -10.47
CA GLU A 45 -5.22 0.85 -11.66
C GLU A 45 -4.65 -0.33 -12.44
N ARG A 46 -4.08 -1.30 -11.74
CA ARG A 46 -3.58 -2.53 -12.35
C ARG A 46 -4.68 -3.29 -13.07
N ALA A 47 -5.84 -3.43 -12.45
CA ALA A 47 -6.97 -4.11 -13.07
C ALA A 47 -7.42 -3.42 -14.35
N LYS A 48 -7.47 -2.09 -14.36
CA LYS A 48 -7.78 -1.29 -15.55
C LYS A 48 -6.74 -1.47 -16.66
N LEU A 49 -5.46 -1.49 -16.31
CA LEU A 49 -4.38 -1.69 -17.28
C LEU A 49 -4.42 -3.09 -17.89
N ILE A 50 -4.70 -4.11 -17.10
CA ILE A 50 -4.88 -5.48 -17.58
C ILE A 50 -6.03 -5.55 -18.56
N GLU A 51 -7.17 -4.94 -18.24
CA GLU A 51 -8.34 -4.91 -19.10
C GLU A 51 -8.03 -4.20 -20.42
N LYS A 52 -7.40 -3.03 -20.38
CA LYS A 52 -7.00 -2.30 -21.58
C LYS A 52 -6.01 -3.09 -22.42
N ASN A 53 -5.07 -3.77 -21.79
CA ASN A 53 -4.10 -4.61 -22.48
C ASN A 53 -4.76 -5.79 -23.17
N GLN A 54 -5.70 -6.46 -22.51
CA GLN A 54 -6.47 -7.55 -23.09
C GLN A 54 -7.33 -7.08 -24.28
N THR A 55 -7.95 -5.93 -24.15
CA THR A 55 -8.75 -5.34 -25.24
C THR A 55 -7.88 -5.01 -26.44
N ALA A 56 -6.72 -4.39 -26.22
CA ALA A 56 -5.76 -4.07 -27.28
C ALA A 56 -5.24 -5.34 -27.96
N THR A 57 -4.88 -6.36 -27.19
CA THR A 57 -4.40 -7.65 -27.70
C THR A 57 -5.46 -8.32 -28.57
N THR A 58 -6.70 -8.36 -28.10
CA THR A 58 -7.81 -8.94 -28.86
C THR A 58 -8.06 -8.18 -30.17
N SER A 59 -7.97 -6.85 -30.14
CA SER A 59 -8.12 -6.02 -31.34
C SER A 59 -7.01 -6.30 -32.37
N VAL A 60 -5.77 -6.39 -31.92
CA VAL A 60 -4.65 -6.69 -32.79
C VAL A 60 -4.76 -8.09 -33.39
N GLU A 61 -5.14 -9.08 -32.58
CA GLU A 61 -5.35 -10.45 -33.07
C GLU A 61 -6.47 -10.52 -34.13
N ALA A 62 -7.54 -9.77 -33.93
CA ALA A 62 -8.62 -9.68 -34.92
C ALA A 62 -8.15 -9.06 -36.23
N MET A 63 -7.30 -8.01 -36.16
CA MET A 63 -6.72 -7.40 -37.36
C MET A 63 -5.81 -8.36 -38.10
N ILE A 64 -4.98 -9.11 -37.40
CA ILE A 64 -4.10 -10.12 -37.98
C ILE A 64 -4.90 -11.19 -38.67
N THR A 65 -5.97 -11.67 -38.07
CA THR A 65 -6.87 -12.68 -38.65
C THR A 65 -7.49 -12.17 -39.93
N ARG A 66 -7.97 -10.91 -39.97
CA ARG A 66 -8.51 -10.29 -41.17
C ARG A 66 -7.50 -10.17 -42.29
N LEU A 67 -6.27 -9.77 -41.98
CA LEU A 67 -5.20 -9.66 -42.95
C LEU A 67 -4.86 -11.03 -43.58
N LYS A 68 -4.76 -12.07 -42.77
CA LYS A 68 -4.53 -13.42 -43.24
C LYS A 68 -5.67 -13.91 -44.14
N SER A 69 -6.90 -13.59 -43.79
CA SER A 69 -8.08 -13.94 -44.60
C SER A 69 -8.05 -13.24 -45.95
N LEU A 70 -7.65 -11.96 -46.02
CA LEU A 70 -7.51 -11.22 -47.28
C LEU A 70 -6.39 -11.80 -48.17
N GLU A 71 -5.28 -12.24 -47.58
CA GLU A 71 -4.18 -12.86 -48.31
C GLU A 71 -4.58 -14.19 -48.97
N ARG A 72 -5.48 -14.92 -48.32
CA ARG A 72 -5.99 -16.21 -48.87
C ARG A 72 -7.07 -16.05 -49.89
N GLY A 73 -7.77 -14.92 -49.86
CA GLY A 73 -8.81 -14.62 -50.77
C GLY A 73 -8.36 -14.12 -52.09
#